data_ca1b96ddb5f9508c41f7bd3caeb226b8
#
_entry.id   ca1b96ddb5f9508c41f7bd3caeb226b8
#
_cell.length_a   1.000
_cell.length_b   1.000
_cell.length_c   1.000
_cell.angle_alpha   90.00
_cell.angle_beta   90.00
_cell.angle_gamma   90.00
#
_symmetry.space_group_name_H-M   'P 1'
#
loop_
_entity.id
_entity.type
_entity.pdbx_description
1 polymer ?
#
loop_
_entity_poly.entity_id
_entity_poly.type
_entity_poly.pdbx_seq_one_letter_code
_entity_poly.pdbx_strand_id
1 'polypeptide(L)'
;ATTPPALSAAFGRGAMNGSWYNIKHAKMVWIEGSNMAECHPMGMKNVMEAKDNGAIIVHIDVRYTRTSRVADHFFQLRPGTDIAFLGALINYIIQNKKYDADYLRRNTNAFCVLRDDFDFDAGIFSGYDEKTRTYDKTTWGYKLDSNGKPMKALTLATPGTVMDRLSKHFSRYTMEKASAITGMPVADIKKAAELFSSITPTVMMYALGMTQHTFGVEN
;
A
#
# COMPACT_ATOMS: atom_id res chain seq x y z
N ALA A 1 5.30 18.70 -1.37
CA ALA A 1 5.57 17.70 -0.33
C ALA A 1 4.47 16.64 -0.33
N THR A 2 4.64 15.53 -1.06
CA THR A 2 3.62 14.48 -1.23
C THR A 2 3.56 13.51 -0.05
N THR A 3 4.70 13.16 0.54
CA THR A 3 4.79 12.20 1.66
C THR A 3 3.96 12.61 2.90
N PRO A 4 4.05 13.84 3.44
CA PRO A 4 3.25 14.20 4.62
C PRO A 4 1.74 14.15 4.39
N PRO A 5 1.16 14.63 3.26
CA PRO A 5 -0.26 14.47 2.99
C PRO A 5 -0.71 13.01 2.91
N ALA A 6 0.06 12.14 2.24
CA ALA A 6 -0.25 10.72 2.12
C ALA A 6 -0.28 10.03 3.50
N LEU A 7 0.77 10.23 4.30
CA LEU A 7 0.84 9.68 5.66
C LEU A 7 -0.27 10.25 6.56
N SER A 8 -0.56 11.56 6.45
CA SER A 8 -1.62 12.19 7.23
C SER A 8 -3.00 11.64 6.87
N ALA A 9 -3.26 11.39 5.59
CA ALA A 9 -4.52 10.80 5.14
C ALA A 9 -4.70 9.35 5.61
N ALA A 10 -3.61 8.55 5.60
CA ALA A 10 -3.64 7.14 5.97
C ALA A 10 -3.55 6.90 7.49
N PHE A 11 -2.72 7.66 8.20
CA PHE A 11 -2.36 7.40 9.60
C PHE A 11 -2.64 8.58 10.54
N GLY A 12 -3.19 9.67 10.05
CA GLY A 12 -3.52 10.85 10.85
C GLY A 12 -2.32 11.76 11.18
N ARG A 13 -1.10 11.42 10.78
CA ARG A 13 0.07 12.28 10.97
C ARG A 13 1.11 12.08 9.87
N GLY A 14 1.75 13.16 9.44
CA GLY A 14 2.75 13.17 8.37
C GLY A 14 4.16 12.82 8.86
N ALA A 15 4.32 11.72 9.58
CA ALA A 15 5.60 11.30 10.11
C ALA A 15 5.78 9.78 10.07
N MET A 16 7.03 9.33 10.13
CA MET A 16 7.40 7.93 10.28
C MET A 16 6.69 7.30 11.49
N ASN A 17 6.11 6.12 11.32
CA ASN A 17 5.34 5.42 12.35
C ASN A 17 6.11 4.29 13.04
N GLY A 18 7.36 4.05 12.65
CA GLY A 18 8.26 3.08 13.26
C GLY A 18 9.58 3.69 13.67
N SER A 19 10.33 2.99 14.51
CA SER A 19 11.69 3.36 14.91
C SER A 19 12.73 2.66 14.03
N TRP A 20 13.85 3.33 13.73
CA TRP A 20 15.00 2.72 13.06
C TRP A 20 15.52 1.45 13.78
N TYR A 21 15.44 1.42 15.11
CA TYR A 21 15.82 0.23 15.89
C TYR A 21 14.93 -0.99 15.66
N ASN A 22 13.70 -0.78 15.23
CA ASN A 22 12.78 -1.89 14.98
C ASN A 22 13.14 -2.68 13.73
N ILE A 23 13.89 -2.08 12.80
CA ILE A 23 14.28 -2.70 11.53
C ILE A 23 15.00 -4.03 11.78
N LYS A 24 15.94 -4.07 12.74
CA LYS A 24 16.74 -5.26 13.05
C LYS A 24 15.92 -6.47 13.55
N HIS A 25 14.68 -6.25 13.95
CA HIS A 25 13.77 -7.30 14.41
C HIS A 25 12.82 -7.79 13.32
N ALA A 26 12.86 -7.18 12.12
CA ALA A 26 12.07 -7.60 10.98
C ALA A 26 12.56 -8.94 10.42
N LYS A 27 11.64 -9.73 9.88
CA LYS A 27 11.94 -10.91 9.05
C LYS A 27 12.06 -10.56 7.57
N MET A 28 11.51 -9.43 7.18
CA MET A 28 11.71 -8.85 5.86
C MET A 28 11.84 -7.33 5.97
N VAL A 29 12.79 -6.77 5.23
CA VAL A 29 12.89 -5.32 5.02
C VAL A 29 12.63 -5.04 3.55
N TRP A 30 11.53 -4.33 3.30
CA TRP A 30 11.11 -3.88 1.98
C TRP A 30 11.54 -2.44 1.78
N ILE A 31 12.40 -2.20 0.80
CA ILE A 31 12.93 -0.86 0.49
C ILE A 31 12.46 -0.47 -0.90
N GLU A 32 11.69 0.61 -1.01
CA GLU A 32 11.11 1.06 -2.27
C GLU A 32 11.42 2.53 -2.55
N GLY A 33 11.94 2.80 -3.76
CA GLY A 33 12.28 4.16 -4.19
C GLY A 33 13.30 4.86 -3.29
N SER A 34 14.25 4.10 -2.73
CA SER A 34 15.25 4.60 -1.79
C SER A 34 16.61 3.96 -1.96
N ASN A 35 17.63 4.76 -2.28
CA ASN A 35 19.02 4.31 -2.21
C ASN A 35 19.55 4.45 -0.77
N MET A 36 18.98 3.69 0.15
CA MET A 36 19.20 3.81 1.59
C MET A 36 20.66 3.62 1.98
N ALA A 37 21.40 2.75 1.28
CA ALA A 37 22.81 2.50 1.56
C ALA A 37 23.70 3.75 1.40
N GLU A 38 23.31 4.67 0.52
CA GLU A 38 24.06 5.93 0.30
C GLU A 38 23.44 7.12 1.01
N CYS A 39 22.10 7.21 1.03
CA CYS A 39 21.39 8.38 1.58
C CYS A 39 21.14 8.29 3.09
N HIS A 40 21.04 7.07 3.64
CA HIS A 40 20.72 6.81 5.05
C HIS A 40 21.64 5.72 5.65
N PRO A 41 22.97 5.92 5.65
CA PRO A 41 23.94 4.87 6.03
C PRO A 41 23.75 4.39 7.48
N MET A 42 23.35 5.27 8.39
CA MET A 42 23.08 4.90 9.78
C MET A 42 21.83 4.01 9.92
N GLY A 43 20.81 4.28 9.12
CA GLY A 43 19.63 3.40 9.03
C GLY A 43 19.96 2.07 8.36
N MET A 44 20.82 2.10 7.34
CA MET A 44 21.26 0.90 6.64
C MET A 44 21.99 -0.08 7.54
N LYS A 45 22.68 0.40 8.58
CA LYS A 45 23.27 -0.47 9.61
C LYS A 45 22.24 -1.42 10.23
N ASN A 46 21.05 -0.91 10.58
CA ASN A 46 19.99 -1.75 11.15
C ASN A 46 19.41 -2.74 10.13
N VAL A 47 19.41 -2.38 8.83
CA VAL A 47 19.02 -3.29 7.75
C VAL A 47 20.02 -4.45 7.63
N MET A 48 21.32 -4.14 7.69
CA MET A 48 22.36 -5.18 7.66
C MET A 48 22.31 -6.08 8.89
N GLU A 49 22.04 -5.52 10.08
CA GLU A 49 21.84 -6.30 11.30
C GLU A 49 20.60 -7.23 11.17
N ALA A 50 19.51 -6.75 10.56
CA ALA A 50 18.35 -7.59 10.23
C ALA A 50 18.74 -8.73 9.29
N LYS A 51 19.53 -8.44 8.25
CA LYS A 51 20.02 -9.45 7.30
C LYS A 51 20.89 -10.51 7.98
N ASP A 52 21.81 -10.09 8.83
CA ASP A 52 22.66 -10.99 9.61
C ASP A 52 21.82 -11.89 10.55
N ASN A 53 20.66 -11.39 11.00
CA ASN A 53 19.67 -12.14 11.76
C ASN A 53 18.73 -13.00 10.89
N GLY A 54 18.98 -13.09 9.58
CA GLY A 54 18.22 -13.94 8.64
C GLY A 54 17.01 -13.26 7.98
N ALA A 55 16.88 -11.94 8.08
CA ALA A 55 15.84 -11.22 7.36
C ALA A 55 16.10 -11.19 5.84
N ILE A 56 15.03 -11.25 5.06
CA ILE A 56 15.07 -11.08 3.61
C ILE A 56 15.01 -9.58 3.27
N ILE A 57 15.96 -9.12 2.48
CA ILE A 57 16.00 -7.73 2.00
C ILE A 57 15.46 -7.67 0.57
N VAL A 58 14.37 -6.94 0.39
CA VAL A 58 13.75 -6.69 -0.91
C VAL A 58 13.95 -5.23 -1.29
N HIS A 59 14.47 -4.99 -2.48
CA HIS A 59 14.66 -3.64 -3.00
C HIS A 59 13.92 -3.45 -4.32
N ILE A 60 13.11 -2.40 -4.40
CA ILE A 60 12.36 -2.01 -5.58
C ILE A 60 12.81 -0.60 -5.97
N ASP A 61 13.34 -0.46 -7.17
CA ASP A 61 13.80 0.84 -7.65
C ASP A 61 13.86 0.85 -9.19
N VAL A 62 13.93 2.05 -9.75
CA VAL A 62 14.08 2.25 -11.21
C VAL A 62 15.48 1.91 -11.71
N ARG A 63 16.45 1.86 -10.83
CA ARG A 63 17.84 1.56 -11.15
C ARG A 63 18.51 0.68 -10.09
N TYR A 64 19.50 -0.08 -10.50
CA TYR A 64 20.35 -0.84 -9.59
C TYR A 64 21.30 0.09 -8.83
N THR A 65 21.25 0.07 -7.49
CA THR A 65 22.02 0.94 -6.60
C THR A 65 22.86 0.14 -5.60
N ARG A 66 23.58 0.83 -4.72
CA ARG A 66 24.28 0.16 -3.61
C ARG A 66 23.34 -0.57 -2.66
N THR A 67 22.11 -0.10 -2.51
CA THR A 67 21.07 -0.81 -1.77
C THR A 67 20.69 -2.12 -2.45
N SER A 68 20.55 -2.09 -3.80
CA SER A 68 20.26 -3.31 -4.59
C SER A 68 21.34 -4.37 -4.44
N ARG A 69 22.62 -3.96 -4.31
CA ARG A 69 23.75 -4.87 -4.18
C ARG A 69 23.67 -5.77 -2.95
N VAL A 70 23.05 -5.29 -1.88
CA VAL A 70 22.93 -6.03 -0.61
C VAL A 70 21.57 -6.68 -0.43
N ALA A 71 20.61 -6.38 -1.32
CA ALA A 71 19.30 -6.99 -1.33
C ALA A 71 19.35 -8.44 -1.80
N ASP A 72 18.48 -9.29 -1.26
CA ASP A 72 18.28 -10.67 -1.68
C ASP A 72 17.41 -10.75 -2.93
N HIS A 73 16.50 -9.78 -3.08
CA HIS A 73 15.67 -9.60 -4.26
C HIS A 73 15.69 -8.14 -4.70
N PHE A 74 15.96 -7.92 -5.99
CA PHE A 74 15.84 -6.63 -6.64
C PHE A 74 14.80 -6.72 -7.74
N PHE A 75 13.81 -5.83 -7.67
CA PHE A 75 12.77 -5.69 -8.68
C PHE A 75 12.84 -4.31 -9.31
N GLN A 76 12.97 -4.27 -10.64
CA GLN A 76 13.06 -3.03 -11.37
C GLN A 76 11.73 -2.67 -12.00
N LEU A 77 11.30 -1.42 -11.84
CA LEU A 77 10.11 -0.88 -12.47
C LEU A 77 10.41 0.42 -13.23
N ARG A 78 9.53 0.80 -14.16
CA ARG A 78 9.61 2.10 -14.83
C ARG A 78 9.28 3.22 -13.85
N PRO A 79 9.93 4.41 -13.97
CA PRO A 79 9.62 5.57 -13.11
C PRO A 79 8.14 5.94 -13.17
N GLY A 80 7.53 6.23 -12.02
CA GLY A 80 6.15 6.68 -11.92
C GLY A 80 5.09 5.60 -12.18
N THR A 81 5.43 4.34 -12.04
CA THR A 81 4.51 3.22 -12.23
C THR A 81 4.21 2.44 -10.94
N ASP A 82 4.59 3.00 -9.80
CA ASP A 82 4.44 2.42 -8.47
C ASP A 82 2.99 2.04 -8.16
N ILE A 83 2.02 2.92 -8.49
CA ILE A 83 0.58 2.64 -8.31
C ILE A 83 0.16 1.32 -8.99
N ALA A 84 0.64 1.06 -10.20
CA ALA A 84 0.28 -0.16 -10.92
C ALA A 84 0.90 -1.40 -10.25
N PHE A 85 2.14 -1.29 -9.78
CA PHE A 85 2.83 -2.34 -9.04
C PHE A 85 2.15 -2.63 -7.71
N LEU A 86 1.98 -1.61 -6.87
CA LEU A 86 1.34 -1.74 -5.55
C LEU A 86 -0.12 -2.17 -5.67
N GLY A 87 -0.85 -1.65 -6.68
CA GLY A 87 -2.20 -2.06 -6.98
C GLY A 87 -2.32 -3.56 -7.31
N ALA A 88 -1.35 -4.13 -8.03
CA ALA A 88 -1.30 -5.56 -8.31
C ALA A 88 -1.01 -6.38 -7.05
N LEU A 89 -0.13 -5.92 -6.16
CA LEU A 89 0.13 -6.56 -4.87
C LEU A 89 -1.14 -6.58 -4.01
N ILE A 90 -1.82 -5.43 -3.89
CA ILE A 90 -3.07 -5.32 -3.13
C ILE A 90 -4.15 -6.24 -3.72
N ASN A 91 -4.30 -6.25 -5.04
CA ASN A 91 -5.24 -7.16 -5.71
C ASN A 91 -4.92 -8.62 -5.39
N TYR A 92 -3.63 -9.02 -5.48
CA TYR A 92 -3.20 -10.37 -5.14
C TYR A 92 -3.55 -10.75 -3.70
N ILE A 93 -3.27 -9.86 -2.74
CA ILE A 93 -3.57 -10.08 -1.32
C ILE A 93 -5.07 -10.26 -1.09
N ILE A 94 -5.90 -9.40 -1.70
CA ILE A 94 -7.36 -9.45 -1.58
C ILE A 94 -7.91 -10.74 -2.19
N GLN A 95 -7.54 -11.04 -3.44
CA GLN A 95 -8.08 -12.20 -4.17
C GLN A 95 -7.68 -13.54 -3.52
N ASN A 96 -6.47 -13.60 -2.96
CA ASN A 96 -5.97 -14.80 -2.30
C ASN A 96 -6.26 -14.83 -0.78
N LYS A 97 -7.00 -13.84 -0.27
CA LYS A 97 -7.36 -13.72 1.17
C LYS A 97 -6.17 -13.74 2.11
N LYS A 98 -5.03 -13.18 1.67
CA LYS A 98 -3.78 -13.13 2.42
C LYS A 98 -3.69 -11.88 3.31
N TYR A 99 -4.75 -11.59 4.02
CA TYR A 99 -4.86 -10.47 4.96
C TYR A 99 -5.31 -10.97 6.34
N ASP A 100 -4.94 -10.26 7.38
CA ASP A 100 -5.42 -10.51 8.74
C ASP A 100 -6.83 -9.90 8.92
N ALA A 101 -7.87 -10.75 8.87
CA ALA A 101 -9.27 -10.32 8.99
C ALA A 101 -9.59 -9.72 10.36
N ASP A 102 -8.97 -10.22 11.43
CA ASP A 102 -9.18 -9.72 12.79
C ASP A 102 -8.55 -8.34 12.96
N TYR A 103 -7.35 -8.14 12.42
CA TYR A 103 -6.72 -6.83 12.40
C TYR A 103 -7.58 -5.82 11.62
N LEU A 104 -8.03 -6.18 10.41
CA LEU A 104 -8.88 -5.32 9.58
C LEU A 104 -10.18 -4.94 10.31
N ARG A 105 -10.80 -5.89 11.00
CA ARG A 105 -12.03 -5.65 11.76
C ARG A 105 -11.85 -4.67 12.91
N ARG A 106 -10.74 -4.80 13.64
CA ARG A 106 -10.49 -4.02 14.86
C ARG A 106 -9.95 -2.63 14.56
N ASN A 107 -9.06 -2.52 13.56
CA ASN A 107 -8.22 -1.34 13.37
C ASN A 107 -8.53 -0.54 12.10
N THR A 108 -9.46 -1.03 11.26
CA THR A 108 -9.80 -0.35 10.00
C THR A 108 -11.31 -0.23 9.80
N ASN A 109 -11.69 0.51 8.76
CA ASN A 109 -13.08 0.63 8.31
C ASN A 109 -13.49 -0.41 7.25
N ALA A 110 -12.65 -1.40 6.96
CA ALA A 110 -12.89 -2.38 5.90
C ALA A 110 -14.25 -3.10 5.99
N PHE A 111 -14.73 -3.35 7.21
CA PHE A 111 -16.01 -4.00 7.48
C PHE A 111 -17.20 -3.03 7.54
N CYS A 112 -16.96 -1.71 7.51
CA CYS A 112 -18.06 -0.75 7.57
C CYS A 112 -18.92 -0.81 6.32
N VAL A 113 -20.24 -0.77 6.53
CA VAL A 113 -21.23 -0.75 5.45
C VAL A 113 -21.42 0.70 5.01
N LEU A 114 -21.19 0.94 3.72
CA LEU A 114 -21.35 2.25 3.10
C LEU A 114 -22.82 2.65 3.01
N ARG A 115 -23.09 3.95 2.99
CA ARG A 115 -24.44 4.48 2.69
C ARG A 115 -24.83 4.10 1.26
N ASP A 116 -26.13 4.02 1.01
CA ASP A 116 -26.66 3.66 -0.32
C ASP A 116 -26.44 4.77 -1.37
N ASP A 117 -26.29 6.00 -0.91
CA ASP A 117 -26.02 7.17 -1.73
C ASP A 117 -24.52 7.46 -1.95
N PHE A 118 -23.64 6.64 -1.35
CA PHE A 118 -22.21 6.67 -1.64
C PHE A 118 -21.89 5.96 -2.95
N ASP A 119 -21.14 6.60 -3.82
CA ASP A 119 -20.59 5.96 -5.01
C ASP A 119 -19.13 6.35 -5.23
N PHE A 120 -18.42 5.48 -5.95
CA PHE A 120 -17.06 5.69 -6.40
C PHE A 120 -16.90 5.01 -7.76
N ASP A 121 -16.80 5.79 -8.81
CA ASP A 121 -16.62 5.31 -10.17
C ASP A 121 -15.51 6.09 -10.88
N ALA A 122 -14.70 5.38 -11.65
CA ALA A 122 -13.60 5.94 -12.45
C ALA A 122 -12.67 6.92 -11.71
N GLY A 123 -12.53 6.79 -10.38
CA GLY A 123 -11.70 7.67 -9.55
C GLY A 123 -12.45 8.89 -8.99
N ILE A 124 -13.73 9.03 -9.29
CA ILE A 124 -14.57 10.14 -8.80
C ILE A 124 -15.51 9.60 -7.73
N PHE A 125 -15.56 10.30 -6.60
CA PHE A 125 -16.51 10.01 -5.51
C PHE A 125 -17.85 10.71 -5.77
N SER A 126 -18.92 10.17 -5.19
CA SER A 126 -20.24 10.82 -5.20
C SER A 126 -20.18 12.25 -4.64
N GLY A 127 -21.07 13.11 -5.15
CA GLY A 127 -21.13 14.53 -4.77
C GLY A 127 -20.12 15.44 -5.49
N TYR A 128 -19.48 14.98 -6.56
CA TYR A 128 -18.60 15.81 -7.38
C TYR A 128 -19.41 16.79 -8.23
N ASP A 129 -19.06 18.07 -8.15
CA ASP A 129 -19.58 19.12 -9.02
C ASP A 129 -18.49 19.55 -10.02
N GLU A 130 -18.73 19.28 -11.31
CA GLU A 130 -17.79 19.62 -12.40
C GLU A 130 -17.56 21.14 -12.55
N LYS A 131 -18.56 21.97 -12.24
CA LYS A 131 -18.46 23.42 -12.42
C LYS A 131 -17.55 24.07 -11.39
N THR A 132 -17.72 23.68 -10.15
CA THR A 132 -16.93 24.22 -9.03
C THR A 132 -15.66 23.39 -8.74
N ARG A 133 -15.56 22.18 -9.32
CA ARG A 133 -14.51 21.19 -9.05
C ARG A 133 -14.35 20.89 -7.55
N THR A 134 -15.48 20.83 -6.87
CA THR A 134 -15.54 20.54 -5.43
C THR A 134 -16.42 19.32 -5.18
N TYR A 135 -16.38 18.81 -3.95
CA TYR A 135 -17.19 17.69 -3.51
C TYR A 135 -18.20 18.11 -2.43
N ASP A 136 -19.46 17.77 -2.63
CA ASP A 136 -20.39 17.61 -1.51
C ASP A 136 -20.13 16.25 -0.84
N LYS A 137 -19.62 16.30 0.39
CA LYS A 137 -19.24 15.11 1.15
C LYS A 137 -20.36 14.54 2.02
N THR A 138 -21.59 15.02 1.89
CA THR A 138 -22.73 14.56 2.70
C THR A 138 -23.05 13.09 2.50
N THR A 139 -22.74 12.55 1.31
CA THR A 139 -22.89 11.12 0.98
C THR A 139 -21.74 10.23 1.49
N TRP A 140 -20.63 10.85 1.96
CA TRP A 140 -19.43 10.11 2.39
C TRP A 140 -19.60 9.64 3.83
N GLY A 141 -20.25 8.52 4.01
CA GLY A 141 -20.51 8.00 5.33
C GLY A 141 -20.87 6.52 5.32
N TYR A 142 -21.16 6.04 6.51
CA TYR A 142 -21.57 4.66 6.75
C TYR A 142 -23.03 4.60 7.15
N LYS A 143 -23.66 3.46 6.91
CA LYS A 143 -24.93 3.13 7.59
C LYS A 143 -24.68 3.07 9.08
N LEU A 144 -25.60 3.61 9.86
CA LEU A 144 -25.49 3.63 11.31
C LEU A 144 -26.39 2.55 11.93
N ASP A 145 -25.95 1.99 13.04
CA ASP A 145 -26.73 1.10 13.87
C ASP A 145 -27.69 1.90 14.78
N SER A 146 -28.47 1.20 15.60
CA SER A 146 -29.43 1.80 16.57
C SER A 146 -28.76 2.72 17.58
N ASN A 147 -27.46 2.64 17.77
CA ASN A 147 -26.66 3.45 18.71
C ASN A 147 -25.93 4.61 18.01
N GLY A 148 -26.17 4.83 16.71
CA GLY A 148 -25.50 5.86 15.92
C GLY A 148 -24.05 5.53 15.57
N LYS A 149 -23.61 4.27 15.69
CA LYS A 149 -22.26 3.83 15.31
C LYS A 149 -22.27 3.23 13.91
N PRO A 150 -21.13 3.32 13.17
CA PRO A 150 -21.00 2.66 11.86
C PRO A 150 -21.31 1.17 11.93
N MET A 151 -22.27 0.72 11.12
CA MET A 151 -22.59 -0.70 10.99
C MET A 151 -21.40 -1.45 10.42
N LYS A 152 -21.02 -2.55 11.05
CA LYS A 152 -19.99 -3.46 10.57
C LYS A 152 -20.62 -4.77 10.09
N ALA A 153 -20.28 -5.18 8.88
CA ALA A 153 -20.67 -6.47 8.33
C ALA A 153 -20.02 -7.64 9.10
N LEU A 154 -20.61 -8.81 9.03
CA LEU A 154 -20.06 -10.03 9.63
C LEU A 154 -18.83 -10.53 8.88
N THR A 155 -18.83 -10.38 7.56
CA THR A 155 -17.74 -10.85 6.69
C THR A 155 -17.28 -9.75 5.73
N LEU A 156 -16.03 -9.84 5.26
CA LEU A 156 -15.48 -8.93 4.25
C LEU A 156 -16.09 -9.13 2.86
N ALA A 157 -16.73 -10.29 2.63
CA ALA A 157 -17.42 -10.58 1.37
C ALA A 157 -18.82 -9.94 1.28
N THR A 158 -19.29 -9.26 2.34
CA THR A 158 -20.61 -8.62 2.35
C THR A 158 -20.63 -7.45 1.35
N PRO A 159 -21.57 -7.45 0.39
CA PRO A 159 -21.72 -6.35 -0.57
C PRO A 159 -21.97 -5.01 0.12
N GLY A 160 -21.50 -3.93 -0.50
CA GLY A 160 -21.68 -2.56 0.02
C GLY A 160 -20.76 -2.18 1.17
N THR A 161 -19.79 -3.01 1.53
CA THR A 161 -18.74 -2.65 2.49
C THR A 161 -17.60 -1.88 1.81
N VAL A 162 -16.76 -1.22 2.63
CA VAL A 162 -15.53 -0.58 2.14
C VAL A 162 -14.65 -1.62 1.42
N MET A 163 -14.51 -2.83 1.98
CA MET A 163 -13.70 -3.89 1.37
C MET A 163 -14.26 -4.38 0.04
N ASP A 164 -15.60 -4.45 -0.11
CA ASP A 164 -16.22 -4.77 -1.39
C ASP A 164 -15.88 -3.73 -2.48
N ARG A 165 -15.93 -2.44 -2.14
CA ARG A 165 -15.53 -1.38 -3.06
C ARG A 165 -14.03 -1.41 -3.39
N LEU A 166 -13.18 -1.65 -2.40
CA LEU A 166 -11.73 -1.80 -2.61
C LEU A 166 -11.43 -3.01 -3.51
N SER A 167 -12.06 -4.15 -3.24
CA SER A 167 -11.88 -5.35 -4.07
C SER A 167 -12.25 -5.10 -5.54
N LYS A 168 -13.39 -4.44 -5.79
CA LYS A 168 -13.80 -4.05 -7.14
C LYS A 168 -12.82 -3.07 -7.78
N HIS A 169 -12.36 -2.07 -7.01
CA HIS A 169 -11.41 -1.08 -7.51
C HIS A 169 -10.07 -1.72 -7.89
N PHE A 170 -9.49 -2.54 -7.02
CA PHE A 170 -8.17 -3.14 -7.24
C PHE A 170 -8.20 -4.30 -8.25
N SER A 171 -9.35 -4.93 -8.53
CA SER A 171 -9.45 -6.01 -9.52
C SER A 171 -8.96 -5.62 -10.92
N ARG A 172 -8.96 -4.33 -11.27
CA ARG A 172 -8.41 -3.81 -12.52
C ARG A 172 -6.88 -3.89 -12.64
N TYR A 173 -6.17 -4.06 -11.52
CA TYR A 173 -4.72 -4.20 -11.49
C TYR A 173 -4.35 -5.68 -11.55
N THR A 174 -4.54 -6.31 -12.71
CA THR A 174 -4.05 -7.67 -12.93
C THR A 174 -2.52 -7.66 -13.04
N MET A 175 -1.88 -8.81 -12.83
CA MET A 175 -0.42 -8.91 -12.93
C MET A 175 0.08 -8.62 -14.34
N GLU A 176 -0.68 -9.04 -15.35
CA GLU A 176 -0.38 -8.79 -16.78
C GLU A 176 -0.44 -7.29 -17.09
N LYS A 177 -1.49 -6.61 -16.62
CA LYS A 177 -1.65 -5.17 -16.80
C LYS A 177 -0.56 -4.40 -16.07
N ALA A 178 -0.25 -4.79 -14.83
CA ALA A 178 0.84 -4.19 -14.07
C ALA A 178 2.18 -4.42 -14.76
N SER A 179 2.44 -5.62 -15.28
CA SER A 179 3.64 -5.94 -16.05
C SER A 179 3.78 -5.06 -17.30
N ALA A 180 2.72 -4.88 -18.06
CA ALA A 180 2.71 -4.01 -19.25
C ALA A 180 3.04 -2.55 -18.90
N ILE A 181 2.52 -2.04 -17.78
CA ILE A 181 2.74 -0.67 -17.32
C ILE A 181 4.15 -0.51 -16.72
N THR A 182 4.53 -1.38 -15.79
CA THR A 182 5.79 -1.27 -15.03
C THR A 182 7.01 -1.72 -15.79
N GLY A 183 6.82 -2.59 -16.78
CA GLY A 183 7.92 -3.29 -17.48
C GLY A 183 8.52 -4.44 -16.67
N MET A 184 8.02 -4.71 -15.46
CA MET A 184 8.45 -5.82 -14.62
C MET A 184 7.80 -7.12 -15.12
N PRO A 185 8.54 -8.23 -15.23
CA PRO A 185 7.95 -9.52 -15.58
C PRO A 185 6.84 -9.96 -14.62
N VAL A 186 5.78 -10.58 -15.13
CA VAL A 186 4.66 -11.10 -14.30
C VAL A 186 5.16 -12.01 -13.18
N ALA A 187 6.17 -12.84 -13.45
CA ALA A 187 6.75 -13.73 -12.45
C ALA A 187 7.37 -12.96 -11.26
N ASP A 188 8.01 -11.82 -11.53
CA ASP A 188 8.62 -10.97 -10.50
C ASP A 188 7.56 -10.24 -9.68
N ILE A 189 6.50 -9.72 -10.31
CA ILE A 189 5.36 -9.11 -9.60
C ILE A 189 4.71 -10.14 -8.68
N LYS A 190 4.49 -11.36 -9.19
CA LYS A 190 3.93 -12.46 -8.39
C LYS A 190 4.84 -12.81 -7.22
N LYS A 191 6.15 -12.95 -7.45
CA LYS A 191 7.12 -13.24 -6.40
C LYS A 191 7.15 -12.14 -5.34
N ALA A 192 7.14 -10.87 -5.76
CA ALA A 192 7.06 -9.74 -4.84
C ALA A 192 5.80 -9.79 -3.97
N ALA A 193 4.63 -10.09 -4.58
CA ALA A 193 3.36 -10.22 -3.87
C ALA A 193 3.36 -11.39 -2.89
N GLU A 194 3.96 -12.52 -3.26
CA GLU A 194 4.10 -13.70 -2.40
C GLU A 194 4.99 -13.41 -1.19
N LEU A 195 6.14 -12.77 -1.40
CA LEU A 195 7.04 -12.36 -0.32
C LEU A 195 6.33 -11.41 0.65
N PHE A 196 5.72 -10.34 0.11
CA PHE A 196 5.07 -9.32 0.94
C PHE A 196 3.91 -9.88 1.76
N SER A 197 3.15 -10.82 1.21
CA SER A 197 1.95 -11.39 1.86
C SER A 197 2.21 -12.55 2.80
N SER A 198 3.43 -13.11 2.83
CA SER A 198 3.72 -14.32 3.62
C SER A 198 4.75 -14.14 4.72
N ILE A 199 5.55 -13.07 4.67
CA ILE A 199 6.62 -12.84 5.65
C ILE A 199 6.21 -11.75 6.63
N THR A 200 6.19 -12.08 7.92
CA THR A 200 5.89 -11.14 9.02
C THR A 200 6.79 -11.40 10.21
N PRO A 201 7.24 -10.36 10.93
CA PRO A 201 7.01 -8.93 10.70
C PRO A 201 7.82 -8.38 9.53
N THR A 202 7.21 -7.48 8.75
CA THR A 202 7.85 -6.74 7.67
C THR A 202 7.96 -5.27 8.03
N VAL A 203 9.12 -4.67 7.75
CA VAL A 203 9.30 -3.21 7.80
C VAL A 203 9.41 -2.69 6.37
N MET A 204 8.53 -1.75 6.02
CA MET A 204 8.57 -1.07 4.74
C MET A 204 9.27 0.28 4.89
N MET A 205 10.33 0.47 4.11
CA MET A 205 11.10 1.70 4.02
C MET A 205 10.91 2.28 2.63
N TYR A 206 10.50 3.52 2.54
CA TYR A 206 10.34 4.20 1.25
C TYR A 206 10.89 5.62 1.33
N ALA A 207 11.21 6.18 0.17
CA ALA A 207 11.72 7.54 0.08
C ALA A 207 11.14 8.27 -1.14
N LEU A 208 11.85 9.30 -1.59
CA LEU A 208 11.39 10.23 -2.61
C LEU A 208 11.19 9.59 -3.99
N GLY A 209 11.85 8.46 -4.26
CA GLY A 209 11.63 7.70 -5.49
C GLY A 209 10.20 7.20 -5.66
N MET A 210 9.50 6.92 -4.55
CA MET A 210 8.09 6.54 -4.54
C MET A 210 7.16 7.75 -4.44
N THR A 211 7.55 8.82 -3.74
CA THR A 211 6.64 9.89 -3.36
C THR A 211 6.77 11.19 -4.16
N GLN A 212 7.91 11.47 -4.81
CA GLN A 212 8.11 12.70 -5.60
C GLN A 212 7.69 12.53 -7.06
N HIS A 213 6.46 12.12 -7.27
CA HIS A 213 5.79 12.02 -8.57
C HIS A 213 4.50 12.83 -8.56
N THR A 214 3.93 13.05 -9.75
CA THR A 214 2.63 13.72 -9.90
C THR A 214 1.54 13.03 -9.06
N PHE A 215 1.58 11.71 -8.98
CA PHE A 215 0.66 10.86 -8.23
C PHE A 215 1.28 10.30 -6.94
N GLY A 216 2.30 10.93 -6.40
CA GLY A 216 3.05 10.42 -5.25
C GLY A 216 2.29 10.46 -3.92
N VAL A 217 1.10 11.05 -3.87
CA VAL A 217 0.20 10.97 -2.70
C VAL A 217 -0.55 9.64 -2.71
N GLU A 218 -0.86 9.13 -3.89
CA GLU A 218 -1.61 7.90 -4.12
C GLU A 218 -0.74 6.63 -4.02
N ASN A 219 0.59 6.76 -4.17
CA ASN A 219 1.54 5.67 -3.96
C ASN A 219 1.63 5.34 -2.46
#